data_aabc4a32d335383d07c35b90170b7d9d
#
_entry.id   aabc4a32d335383d07c35b90170b7d9d
#
_cell.length_a   1.000
_cell.length_b   1.000
_cell.length_c   1.000
_cell.angle_alpha   90.00
_cell.angle_beta   90.00
_cell.angle_gamma   90.00
#
_symmetry.space_group_name_H-M   'P 1'
#
loop_
_entity.id
_entity.type
_entity.pdbx_description
1 polymer ?
#
loop_
_entity_poly.entity_id
_entity_poly.type
_entity_poly.pdbx_seq_one_letter_code
_entity_poly.pdbx_strand_id
1 'polypeptide(L)' 'MKTKATFYHAGCAVCVAAEHSVINALDPTRYTVELVHLGTDKSRVKEAEAAGVKSLPALVMNGVPFHINFGASIDAVK' A
#
# COMPACT_ATOMS: atom_id res chain seq x y z
N MET A 1 4.76 -11.20 18.33
CA MET A 1 4.44 -11.41 16.90
C MET A 1 4.44 -10.08 16.15
N LYS A 2 4.93 -10.09 14.93
CA LYS A 2 4.92 -8.87 14.11
C LYS A 2 3.59 -8.72 13.40
N THR A 3 3.10 -7.48 13.32
CA THR A 3 1.92 -7.16 12.53
C THR A 3 2.34 -6.98 11.07
N LYS A 4 1.62 -7.62 10.16
CA LYS A 4 1.89 -7.46 8.73
C LYS A 4 1.29 -6.14 8.25
N ALA A 5 2.12 -5.31 7.61
CA ALA A 5 1.71 -4.07 6.99
C ALA A 5 1.97 -4.19 5.48
N THR A 6 0.92 -4.12 4.68
CA THR A 6 1.03 -4.22 3.21
C THR A 6 0.87 -2.84 2.61
N PHE A 7 1.89 -2.37 1.91
CA PHE A 7 1.88 -1.07 1.24
C PHE A 7 1.63 -1.25 -0.25
N TYR A 8 0.50 -0.75 -0.71
CA TYR A 8 0.10 -0.80 -2.12
C TYR A 8 0.41 0.52 -2.80
N HIS A 9 1.08 0.47 -3.96
CA HIS A 9 1.36 1.67 -4.73
C HIS A 9 1.25 1.42 -6.25
N ALA A 10 1.15 2.52 -7.00
CA ALA A 10 1.00 2.46 -8.45
C ALA A 10 2.28 2.89 -9.19
N GLY A 11 3.36 3.15 -8.47
CA GLY A 11 4.61 3.62 -9.06
C GLY A 11 4.67 5.11 -9.32
N CYS A 12 3.69 5.89 -8.83
CA CYS A 12 3.68 7.35 -9.01
C CYS A 12 4.62 8.04 -8.01
N ALA A 13 4.94 9.33 -8.27
CA ALA A 13 5.84 10.09 -7.39
C ALA A 13 5.29 10.21 -5.97
N VAL A 14 3.98 10.40 -5.81
CA VAL A 14 3.33 10.46 -4.50
C VAL A 14 3.47 9.11 -3.79
N CYS A 15 3.34 8.01 -4.53
CA CYS A 15 3.50 6.66 -3.98
C CYS A 15 4.92 6.42 -3.48
N VAL A 16 5.92 6.85 -4.24
CA VAL A 16 7.33 6.67 -3.86
C VAL A 16 7.64 7.47 -2.60
N ALA A 17 7.18 8.72 -2.53
CA ALA A 17 7.40 9.56 -1.35
C ALA A 17 6.74 8.96 -0.12
N ALA A 18 5.50 8.47 -0.25
CA ALA A 18 4.77 7.84 0.86
C ALA A 18 5.45 6.53 1.30
N GLU A 19 5.99 5.77 0.36
CA GLU A 19 6.71 4.53 0.66
C GLU A 19 7.89 4.81 1.60
N HIS A 20 8.72 5.80 1.27
CA HIS A 20 9.85 6.17 2.13
C HIS A 20 9.39 6.59 3.53
N SER A 21 8.36 7.41 3.61
CA SER A 21 7.83 7.89 4.88
C SER A 21 7.29 6.73 5.73
N VAL A 22 6.54 5.83 5.12
CA VAL A 22 5.93 4.68 5.81
C VAL A 22 7.00 3.72 6.32
N ILE A 23 7.96 3.36 5.47
CA ILE A 23 9.03 2.43 5.85
C ILE A 23 9.84 2.98 7.01
N ASN A 24 10.14 4.29 6.98
CA ASN A 24 10.91 4.92 8.05
C ASN A 24 10.11 5.06 9.35
N ALA A 25 8.78 5.15 9.26
CA ALA A 25 7.92 5.31 10.42
C ALA A 25 7.60 3.99 11.12
N LEU A 26 7.64 2.86 10.39
CA LEU A 26 7.29 1.57 10.97
C LEU A 26 8.53 0.89 11.58
N ASP A 27 8.36 0.46 12.82
CA ASP A 27 9.41 -0.24 13.55
C ASP A 27 9.55 -1.68 13.00
N PRO A 28 10.70 -2.05 12.41
CA PRO A 28 10.88 -3.38 11.81
C PRO A 28 10.83 -4.51 12.84
N THR A 29 10.94 -4.20 14.14
CA THR A 29 10.80 -5.22 15.19
C THR A 29 9.33 -5.52 15.48
N ARG A 30 8.40 -4.62 15.10
CA ARG A 30 6.97 -4.76 15.35
C ARG A 30 6.16 -5.03 14.09
N TYR A 31 6.67 -4.64 12.93
CA TYR A 31 5.94 -4.74 11.68
C TYR A 31 6.75 -5.46 10.62
N THR A 32 6.08 -6.32 9.87
CA THR A 32 6.62 -6.90 8.65
C THR A 32 5.99 -6.16 7.49
N VAL A 33 6.79 -5.39 6.74
CA VAL A 33 6.28 -4.56 5.63
C VAL A 33 6.42 -5.32 4.32
N GLU A 34 5.33 -5.43 3.59
CA GLU A 34 5.31 -5.97 2.24
C GLU A 34 4.97 -4.85 1.26
N LEU A 35 5.79 -4.68 0.22
CA LEU A 35 5.56 -3.69 -0.82
C LEU A 35 4.91 -4.37 -2.03
N VAL A 36 3.77 -3.83 -2.47
CA VAL A 36 3.03 -4.37 -3.62
C VAL A 36 2.86 -3.28 -4.67
N HIS A 37 3.49 -3.47 -5.83
CA HIS A 37 3.41 -2.52 -6.94
C HIS A 37 2.29 -2.96 -7.89
N LEU A 38 1.11 -2.37 -7.75
CA LEU A 38 -0.06 -2.76 -8.53
C LEU A 38 0.06 -2.38 -10.01
N GLY A 39 0.90 -1.40 -10.32
CA GLY A 39 1.18 -1.05 -11.72
C GLY A 39 1.86 -2.17 -12.49
N THR A 40 2.68 -2.98 -11.83
CA THR A 40 3.37 -4.11 -12.45
C THR A 40 2.73 -5.45 -12.11
N ASP A 41 2.16 -5.58 -10.91
CA ASP A 41 1.53 -6.83 -10.45
C ASP A 41 0.02 -6.65 -10.36
N LYS A 42 -0.63 -6.64 -11.51
CA LYS A 42 -2.08 -6.42 -11.60
C LYS A 42 -2.89 -7.59 -11.05
N SER A 43 -2.28 -8.75 -10.86
CA SER A 43 -2.96 -9.90 -10.28
C SER A 43 -3.36 -9.65 -8.82
N ARG A 44 -2.72 -8.68 -8.16
CA ARG A 44 -3.00 -8.37 -6.77
C ARG A 44 -3.96 -7.19 -6.57
N VAL A 45 -4.49 -6.61 -7.66
CA VAL A 45 -5.47 -5.51 -7.57
C VAL A 45 -6.74 -5.97 -6.85
N LYS A 46 -7.22 -7.17 -7.13
CA LYS A 46 -8.42 -7.71 -6.46
C LYS A 46 -8.20 -7.87 -4.96
N GLU A 47 -7.00 -8.26 -4.56
CA GLU A 47 -6.63 -8.37 -3.15
C GLU A 47 -6.73 -7.01 -2.46
N ALA A 48 -6.21 -5.96 -3.09
CA ALA A 48 -6.27 -4.61 -2.56
C ALA A 48 -7.71 -4.11 -2.46
N GLU A 49 -8.52 -4.34 -3.49
CA GLU A 49 -9.94 -3.98 -3.48
C GLU A 49 -10.69 -4.69 -2.37
N ALA A 50 -10.41 -5.98 -2.16
CA ALA A 50 -11.05 -6.77 -1.11
C ALA A 50 -10.67 -6.23 0.29
N ALA A 51 -9.50 -5.64 0.43
CA ALA A 51 -9.05 -5.01 1.69
C ALA A 51 -9.64 -3.61 1.89
N GLY A 52 -10.39 -3.09 0.93
CA GLY A 52 -11.01 -1.77 1.02
C GLY A 52 -10.18 -0.63 0.42
N VAL A 53 -9.11 -0.95 -0.30
CA VAL A 53 -8.27 0.08 -0.93
C VAL A 53 -9.01 0.70 -2.11
N LYS A 54 -9.17 2.02 -2.10
CA LYS A 54 -9.87 2.77 -3.15
C LYS A 54 -8.93 3.67 -3.96
N SER A 55 -7.82 4.07 -3.35
CA SER A 55 -6.81 4.90 -4.00
C SER A 55 -5.42 4.50 -3.51
N LEU A 56 -4.40 4.92 -4.23
CA LEU A 56 -3.00 4.61 -3.94
C LEU A 56 -2.23 5.91 -3.74
N PRO A 57 -1.25 5.95 -2.88
CA PRO A 57 -0.73 4.87 -2.04
C PRO A 57 -1.63 4.55 -0.86
N ALA A 58 -1.62 3.29 -0.44
CA ALA A 58 -2.42 2.85 0.71
C ALA A 58 -1.64 1.82 1.53
N LEU A 59 -1.83 1.88 2.84
CA LEU A 59 -1.22 0.93 3.78
C LEU A 59 -2.34 0.12 4.43
N VAL A 60 -2.25 -1.20 4.37
CA VAL A 60 -3.25 -2.07 5.00
C VAL A 60 -2.60 -2.78 6.18
N MET A 61 -3.18 -2.58 7.37
CA MET A 61 -2.78 -3.26 8.59
C MET A 61 -4.01 -3.80 9.30
N ASN A 62 -3.96 -5.08 9.71
CA ASN A 62 -5.08 -5.75 10.39
C ASN A 62 -6.38 -5.66 9.59
N GLY A 63 -6.30 -5.70 8.27
CA GLY A 63 -7.46 -5.59 7.40
C GLY A 63 -8.04 -4.20 7.28
N VAL A 64 -7.38 -3.18 7.85
CA VAL A 64 -7.84 -1.79 7.80
C VAL A 64 -6.98 -1.01 6.80
N PRO A 65 -7.60 -0.39 5.78
CA PRO A 65 -6.84 0.41 4.81
C PRO A 65 -6.63 1.84 5.31
N PHE A 66 -5.40 2.33 5.18
CA PHE A 66 -5.05 3.71 5.46
C PHE A 66 -4.61 4.35 4.15
N HIS A 67 -5.38 5.30 3.64
CA HIS A 67 -5.04 6.02 2.40
C HIS A 67 -4.11 7.18 2.72
N ILE A 68 -2.95 7.21 2.05
CA ILE A 68 -1.90 8.20 2.31
C ILE A 68 -1.80 9.11 1.09
N ASN A 69 -2.34 10.32 1.17
CA ASN A 69 -2.45 11.25 0.05
C ASN A 69 -3.22 10.60 -1.11
N PHE A 70 -3.26 11.27 -2.25
CA PHE A 70 -3.88 10.73 -3.45
C PHE A 70 -2.90 10.77 -4.61
N GLY A 71 -2.43 9.61 -5.03
CA GLY A 71 -1.56 9.49 -6.20
C GLY A 71 -2.33 8.98 -7.42
N ALA A 72 -3.18 7.97 -7.21
CA ALA A 72 -3.97 7.38 -8.28
C ALA A 72 -5.17 6.64 -7.68
N SER A 73 -6.28 6.55 -8.41
CA SER A 73 -7.40 5.71 -7.97
C SER A 73 -7.06 4.24 -8.24
N ILE A 74 -7.73 3.33 -7.52
CA ILE A 74 -7.52 1.89 -7.75
C ILE A 74 -7.89 1.50 -9.19
N ASP A 75 -8.82 2.22 -9.79
CA ASP A 75 -9.23 1.95 -11.17
C ASP A 75 -8.11 2.24 -12.18
N ALA A 76 -7.18 3.12 -11.84
CA ALA A 76 -6.07 3.47 -12.72
C ALA A 76 -5.07 2.32 -12.92
N VAL A 77 -5.05 1.34 -12.01
CA VAL A 77 -4.11 0.19 -12.07
C VAL A 77 -4.78 -1.12 -12.48
N LYS A 78 -6.06 -1.08 -12.75
CA LYS A 78 -6.80 -2.27 -13.20
C LYS A 78 -6.43 -2.68 -14.63
#